data_b256ecdb74ab3edccab42deb910447d5
#
_entry.id   b256ecdb74ab3edccab42deb910447d5
#
_cell.length_a   1.000
_cell.length_b   1.000
_cell.length_c   1.000
_cell.angle_alpha   90.00
_cell.angle_beta   90.00
_cell.angle_gamma   90.00
#
_symmetry.space_group_name_H-M   'P 1'
#
loop_
_entity.id
_entity.type
_entity.pdbx_description
1 polymer ?
#
loop_
_entity_poly.entity_id
_entity_poly.type
_entity_poly.pdbx_seq_one_letter_code
_entity_poly.pdbx_strand_id
1 'polypeptide(L)'
;MPKIVDAAQRRQEIVGAVCRIIATDGLERASLREVADEAGLAVGSVRHYFDSSDDLLAYSFTAVSDRLLTRLNKAIAGLGPGADDPDTSRAVLTLLGEFLPLDEERALDACAWLAFRNAARIRPFLAAEADRSHRAVAAVVGQVITRLLHEDDPAGADAGPQLVTAAEHLLATLDGLAMHALLQPGWMSPEMCRDVLESHIEGLRRRVGASH
;
A
#
# COMPACT_ATOMS: atom_id res chain seq x y z
N MET A 1 38.06 -8.04 8.18
CA MET A 1 37.73 -7.64 6.81
C MET A 1 36.50 -6.74 6.87
N PRO A 2 36.48 -5.53 6.32
CA PRO A 2 35.28 -4.72 6.27
C PRO A 2 34.23 -5.46 5.42
N LYS A 3 33.06 -5.68 6.01
CA LYS A 3 31.90 -6.26 5.32
C LYS A 3 31.51 -5.26 4.21
N ILE A 4 31.69 -5.61 2.95
CA ILE A 4 31.17 -4.82 1.83
C ILE A 4 29.66 -4.89 1.99
N VAL A 5 29.07 -3.84 2.55
CA VAL A 5 27.62 -3.72 2.64
C VAL A 5 27.13 -3.42 1.22
N ASP A 6 26.23 -4.26 0.73
CA ASP A 6 25.61 -4.06 -0.57
C ASP A 6 24.90 -2.69 -0.60
N ALA A 7 25.15 -1.92 -1.67
CA ALA A 7 24.57 -0.58 -1.83
C ALA A 7 23.03 -0.62 -1.80
N ALA A 8 22.42 -1.67 -2.33
CA ALA A 8 20.97 -1.87 -2.29
C ALA A 8 20.48 -2.10 -0.85
N GLN A 9 21.16 -2.95 -0.08
CA GLN A 9 20.85 -3.18 1.33
C GLN A 9 20.98 -1.88 2.14
N ARG A 10 22.03 -1.09 1.90
CA ARG A 10 22.21 0.19 2.60
C ARG A 10 21.11 1.19 2.30
N ARG A 11 20.66 1.28 1.03
CA ARG A 11 19.50 2.12 0.69
C ARG A 11 18.24 1.66 1.42
N GLN A 12 17.99 0.36 1.54
CA GLN A 12 16.84 -0.17 2.28
C GLN A 12 16.90 0.16 3.78
N GLU A 13 18.08 0.10 4.41
CA GLU A 13 18.28 0.52 5.81
C GLU A 13 17.93 2.00 6.00
N ILE A 14 18.37 2.87 5.07
CA ILE A 14 18.07 4.31 5.10
C ILE A 14 16.57 4.56 4.89
N VAL A 15 15.91 3.87 3.95
CA VAL A 15 14.45 3.95 3.74
C VAL A 15 13.69 3.50 5.00
N GLY A 16 14.14 2.44 5.67
CA GLY A 16 13.56 2.01 6.94
C GLY A 16 13.61 3.11 8.01
N ALA A 17 14.73 3.84 8.11
CA ALA A 17 14.86 4.99 9.02
C ALA A 17 13.90 6.12 8.63
N VAL A 18 13.76 6.44 7.33
CA VAL A 18 12.76 7.42 6.86
C VAL A 18 11.35 7.02 7.30
N CYS A 19 10.95 5.76 7.12
CA CYS A 19 9.62 5.29 7.51
C CYS A 19 9.38 5.42 9.02
N ARG A 20 10.38 5.09 9.87
CA ARG A 20 10.26 5.24 11.33
C ARG A 20 10.11 6.71 11.73
N ILE A 21 10.93 7.62 11.19
CA ILE A 21 10.80 9.07 11.44
C ILE A 21 9.40 9.57 11.01
N ILE A 22 8.93 9.15 9.84
CA ILE A 22 7.59 9.56 9.38
C ILE A 22 6.50 9.08 10.36
N ALA A 23 6.62 7.85 10.86
CA ALA A 23 5.63 7.27 11.76
C ALA A 23 5.61 7.93 13.15
N THR A 24 6.75 8.45 13.65
CA THR A 24 6.87 9.05 14.99
C THR A 24 6.78 10.57 14.98
N ASP A 25 7.47 11.22 14.04
CA ASP A 25 7.72 12.66 14.04
C ASP A 25 7.15 13.39 12.82
N GLY A 26 6.66 12.63 11.83
CA GLY A 26 6.10 13.15 10.61
C GLY A 26 7.13 13.40 9.50
N LEU A 27 6.61 13.58 8.27
CA LEU A 27 7.42 13.69 7.05
C LEU A 27 8.40 14.88 7.07
N GLU A 28 8.03 15.98 7.71
CA GLU A 28 8.85 17.20 7.76
C GLU A 28 10.16 17.02 8.54
N ARG A 29 10.22 16.01 9.42
CA ARG A 29 11.42 15.68 10.19
C ARG A 29 12.42 14.82 9.43
N ALA A 30 12.02 14.17 8.32
CA ALA A 30 12.87 13.25 7.57
C ALA A 30 13.93 13.99 6.72
N SER A 31 14.86 14.66 7.38
CA SER A 31 16.05 15.28 6.76
C SER A 31 17.21 14.30 6.65
N LEU A 32 18.19 14.56 5.77
CA LEU A 32 19.41 13.73 5.65
C LEU A 32 20.11 13.52 7.00
N ARG A 33 20.10 14.52 7.88
CA ARG A 33 20.73 14.45 9.20
C ARG A 33 19.93 13.56 10.15
N GLU A 34 18.64 13.82 10.30
CA GLU A 34 17.76 13.04 11.20
C GLU A 34 17.73 11.55 10.76
N VAL A 35 17.69 11.32 9.43
CA VAL A 35 17.71 9.96 8.89
C VAL A 35 19.05 9.27 9.12
N ALA A 36 20.17 9.99 9.04
CA ALA A 36 21.48 9.45 9.37
C ALA A 36 21.56 9.07 10.87
N ASP A 37 21.09 9.94 11.75
CA ASP A 37 21.05 9.69 13.20
C ASP A 37 20.16 8.49 13.52
N GLU A 38 18.95 8.39 12.95
CA GLU A 38 18.01 7.27 13.12
C GLU A 38 18.56 5.94 12.57
N ALA A 39 19.31 5.98 11.46
CA ALA A 39 19.93 4.81 10.86
C ALA A 39 21.25 4.38 11.54
N GLY A 40 21.75 5.15 12.50
CA GLY A 40 23.06 4.93 13.13
C GLY A 40 24.23 5.14 12.15
N LEU A 41 24.09 6.06 11.19
CA LEU A 41 25.07 6.34 10.15
C LEU A 41 25.64 7.75 10.28
N ALA A 42 26.85 7.95 9.76
CA ALA A 42 27.37 9.30 9.53
C ALA A 42 26.56 9.99 8.41
N VAL A 43 26.28 11.30 8.55
CA VAL A 43 25.58 12.09 7.53
C VAL A 43 26.28 11.99 6.16
N GLY A 44 27.62 11.96 6.12
CA GLY A 44 28.40 11.75 4.91
C GLY A 44 28.11 10.41 4.22
N SER A 45 27.77 9.35 4.99
CA SER A 45 27.38 8.06 4.41
C SER A 45 26.02 8.15 3.73
N VAL A 46 25.06 8.87 4.30
CA VAL A 46 23.73 9.06 3.67
C VAL A 46 23.88 9.93 2.42
N ARG A 47 24.71 10.99 2.47
CA ARG A 47 25.02 11.85 1.31
C ARG A 47 25.74 11.14 0.17
N HIS A 48 26.34 10.00 0.43
CA HIS A 48 26.91 9.16 -0.64
C HIS A 48 25.82 8.50 -1.50
N TYR A 49 24.60 8.32 -0.97
CA TYR A 49 23.48 7.68 -1.66
C TYR A 49 22.41 8.66 -2.14
N PHE A 50 22.31 9.83 -1.52
CA PHE A 50 21.25 10.81 -1.76
C PHE A 50 21.80 12.22 -1.73
N ASP A 51 21.62 12.96 -2.83
CA ASP A 51 22.16 14.30 -2.99
C ASP A 51 21.43 15.35 -2.17
N SER A 52 20.13 15.13 -1.90
CA SER A 52 19.26 16.06 -1.18
C SER A 52 18.21 15.32 -0.35
N SER A 53 17.52 16.04 0.55
CA SER A 53 16.36 15.49 1.25
C SER A 53 15.22 15.16 0.30
N ASP A 54 15.02 15.94 -0.76
CA ASP A 54 13.99 15.69 -1.77
C ASP A 54 14.28 14.40 -2.55
N ASP A 55 15.54 14.15 -2.92
CA ASP A 55 15.99 12.91 -3.56
C ASP A 55 15.77 11.70 -2.63
N LEU A 56 16.17 11.83 -1.36
CA LEU A 56 15.91 10.80 -0.34
C LEU A 56 14.42 10.49 -0.20
N LEU A 57 13.57 11.53 -0.09
CA LEU A 57 12.12 11.35 0.07
C LEU A 57 11.47 10.76 -1.17
N ALA A 58 11.86 11.20 -2.38
CA ALA A 58 11.35 10.65 -3.63
C ALA A 58 11.71 9.16 -3.77
N TYR A 59 12.98 8.80 -3.50
CA TYR A 59 13.42 7.41 -3.49
C TYR A 59 12.67 6.58 -2.44
N SER A 60 12.48 7.12 -1.23
CA SER A 60 11.78 6.43 -0.15
C SER A 60 10.31 6.17 -0.50
N PHE A 61 9.63 7.13 -1.14
CA PHE A 61 8.27 6.94 -1.62
C PHE A 61 8.19 5.81 -2.64
N THR A 62 9.08 5.81 -3.64
CA THR A 62 9.17 4.71 -4.62
C THR A 62 9.41 3.37 -3.94
N ALA A 63 10.32 3.30 -2.98
CA ALA A 63 10.64 2.06 -2.29
C ALA A 63 9.47 1.53 -1.44
N VAL A 64 8.72 2.41 -0.76
CA VAL A 64 7.49 2.04 -0.02
C VAL A 64 6.42 1.54 -0.98
N SER A 65 6.21 2.24 -2.10
CA SER A 65 5.26 1.84 -3.16
C SER A 65 5.60 0.46 -3.72
N ASP A 66 6.86 0.22 -4.03
CA ASP A 66 7.33 -1.04 -4.62
C ASP A 66 7.22 -2.21 -3.64
N ARG A 67 7.44 -1.98 -2.32
CA ARG A 67 7.20 -3.01 -1.31
C ARG A 67 5.73 -3.43 -1.27
N LEU A 68 4.81 -2.47 -1.22
CA LEU A 68 3.37 -2.75 -1.27
C LEU A 68 3.00 -3.51 -2.54
N LEU A 69 3.40 -3.02 -3.72
CA LEU A 69 3.10 -3.65 -5.01
C LEU A 69 3.69 -5.06 -5.12
N THR A 70 4.87 -5.30 -4.55
CA THR A 70 5.48 -6.63 -4.50
C THR A 70 4.64 -7.59 -3.67
N ARG A 71 4.17 -7.18 -2.49
CA ARG A 71 3.27 -7.99 -1.66
C ARG A 71 1.95 -8.29 -2.38
N LEU A 72 1.35 -7.28 -3.00
CA LEU A 72 0.10 -7.43 -3.76
C LEU A 72 0.25 -8.38 -4.95
N ASN A 73 1.30 -8.22 -5.75
CA ASN A 73 1.55 -9.10 -6.89
C ASN A 73 1.80 -10.55 -6.47
N LYS A 74 2.51 -10.75 -5.36
CA LYS A 74 2.71 -12.08 -4.78
C LYS A 74 1.37 -12.72 -4.34
N ALA A 75 0.51 -11.92 -3.69
CA ALA A 75 -0.80 -12.38 -3.24
C ALA A 75 -1.73 -12.69 -4.44
N ILE A 76 -1.73 -11.85 -5.50
CA ILE A 76 -2.48 -12.10 -6.75
C ILE A 76 -2.06 -13.42 -7.40
N ALA A 77 -0.76 -13.70 -7.47
CA ALA A 77 -0.24 -14.93 -8.06
C ALA A 77 -0.71 -16.20 -7.30
N GLY A 78 -1.10 -16.06 -6.04
CA GLY A 78 -1.66 -17.12 -5.21
C GLY A 78 -3.19 -17.27 -5.32
N LEU A 79 -3.88 -16.38 -6.04
CA LEU A 79 -5.33 -16.48 -6.23
C LEU A 79 -5.66 -17.64 -7.20
N GLY A 80 -6.49 -18.57 -6.75
CA GLY A 80 -7.05 -19.65 -7.59
C GLY A 80 -8.01 -19.14 -8.68
N PRO A 81 -8.47 -20.01 -9.58
CA PRO A 81 -9.27 -19.62 -10.73
C PRO A 81 -10.77 -19.43 -10.47
N GLY A 82 -11.31 -19.58 -9.27
CA GLY A 82 -12.76 -19.52 -9.04
C GLY A 82 -13.16 -18.62 -7.85
N ALA A 83 -14.21 -17.77 -7.99
CA ALA A 83 -14.67 -16.87 -6.93
C ALA A 83 -15.57 -17.56 -5.88
N ASP A 84 -16.27 -18.62 -6.24
CA ASP A 84 -17.13 -19.39 -5.31
C ASP A 84 -16.35 -20.34 -4.40
N ASP A 85 -15.07 -20.53 -4.64
CA ASP A 85 -14.22 -21.32 -3.76
C ASP A 85 -13.97 -20.55 -2.45
N PRO A 86 -14.30 -21.11 -1.27
CA PRO A 86 -13.99 -20.51 0.04
C PRO A 86 -12.51 -20.14 0.19
N ASP A 87 -11.61 -20.88 -0.45
CA ASP A 87 -10.18 -20.59 -0.45
C ASP A 87 -9.84 -19.34 -1.28
N THR A 88 -10.54 -19.08 -2.39
CA THR A 88 -10.42 -17.84 -3.16
C THR A 88 -10.91 -16.64 -2.37
N SER A 89 -12.01 -16.76 -1.63
CA SER A 89 -12.51 -15.69 -0.75
C SER A 89 -11.49 -15.32 0.31
N ARG A 90 -10.90 -16.30 0.96
CA ARG A 90 -9.84 -16.10 1.95
C ARG A 90 -8.59 -15.49 1.33
N ALA A 91 -8.21 -15.92 0.12
CA ALA A 91 -7.06 -15.39 -0.59
C ALA A 91 -7.26 -13.93 -1.00
N VAL A 92 -8.48 -13.53 -1.42
CA VAL A 92 -8.83 -12.13 -1.70
C VAL A 92 -8.74 -11.28 -0.43
N LEU A 93 -9.29 -11.73 0.70
CA LEU A 93 -9.17 -11.02 1.97
C LEU A 93 -7.71 -10.88 2.43
N THR A 94 -6.90 -11.92 2.22
CA THR A 94 -5.46 -11.89 2.49
C THR A 94 -4.76 -10.85 1.62
N LEU A 95 -5.06 -10.82 0.31
CA LEU A 95 -4.52 -9.84 -0.62
C LEU A 95 -4.89 -8.41 -0.22
N LEU A 96 -6.17 -8.17 0.05
CA LEU A 96 -6.65 -6.85 0.44
C LEU A 96 -6.12 -6.43 1.82
N GLY A 97 -5.84 -7.40 2.69
CA GLY A 97 -5.15 -7.19 3.97
C GLY A 97 -3.73 -6.63 3.83
N GLU A 98 -3.07 -6.77 2.65
CA GLU A 98 -1.75 -6.17 2.41
C GLU A 98 -1.79 -4.64 2.35
N PHE A 99 -2.95 -4.04 2.13
CA PHE A 99 -3.15 -2.59 2.23
C PHE A 99 -3.29 -2.09 3.68
N LEU A 100 -3.54 -2.97 4.63
CA LEU A 100 -3.93 -2.61 5.99
C LEU A 100 -2.75 -2.75 6.96
N PRO A 101 -2.65 -1.90 7.99
CA PRO A 101 -1.60 -1.94 9.01
C PRO A 101 -1.86 -3.07 10.03
N LEU A 102 -1.86 -4.33 9.59
CA LEU A 102 -2.21 -5.49 10.40
C LEU A 102 -1.04 -6.03 11.25
N ASP A 103 0.16 -5.53 11.02
CA ASP A 103 1.37 -5.75 11.81
C ASP A 103 2.26 -4.50 11.78
N GLU A 104 3.36 -4.52 12.55
CA GLU A 104 4.25 -3.38 12.72
C GLU A 104 4.90 -2.93 11.39
N GLU A 105 5.36 -3.87 10.56
CA GLU A 105 6.00 -3.57 9.27
C GLU A 105 5.02 -2.90 8.32
N ARG A 106 3.81 -3.47 8.20
CA ARG A 106 2.74 -2.89 7.36
C ARG A 106 2.24 -1.56 7.91
N ALA A 107 2.22 -1.37 9.23
CA ALA A 107 1.85 -0.10 9.84
C ALA A 107 2.85 1.01 9.51
N LEU A 108 4.16 0.73 9.54
CA LEU A 108 5.19 1.68 9.11
C LEU A 108 5.06 2.04 7.63
N ASP A 109 4.90 1.04 6.77
CA ASP A 109 4.71 1.25 5.32
C ASP A 109 3.42 2.05 5.03
N ALA A 110 2.30 1.71 5.66
CA ALA A 110 1.02 2.40 5.47
C ALA A 110 1.08 3.86 5.95
N CYS A 111 1.72 4.12 7.09
CA CYS A 111 1.94 5.46 7.60
C CYS A 111 2.77 6.30 6.63
N ALA A 112 3.91 5.76 6.16
CA ALA A 112 4.76 6.42 5.18
C ALA A 112 4.03 6.66 3.85
N TRP A 113 3.30 5.66 3.35
CA TRP A 113 2.48 5.76 2.14
C TRP A 113 1.47 6.90 2.21
N LEU A 114 0.67 6.99 3.27
CA LEU A 114 -0.33 8.05 3.45
C LEU A 114 0.34 9.43 3.57
N ALA A 115 1.46 9.52 4.30
CA ALA A 115 2.21 10.77 4.45
C ALA A 115 2.76 11.27 3.11
N PHE A 116 3.36 10.40 2.31
CA PHE A 116 3.89 10.74 0.98
C PHE A 116 2.77 11.15 0.00
N ARG A 117 1.66 10.40 -0.05
CA ARG A 117 0.51 10.75 -0.90
C ARG A 117 -0.08 12.11 -0.53
N ASN A 118 -0.22 12.40 0.76
CA ASN A 118 -0.69 13.72 1.18
C ASN A 118 0.31 14.82 0.80
N ALA A 119 1.61 14.60 0.98
CA ALA A 119 2.66 15.56 0.64
C ALA A 119 2.75 15.81 -0.88
N ALA A 120 2.48 14.81 -1.72
CA ALA A 120 2.49 14.94 -3.17
C ALA A 120 1.52 16.00 -3.71
N ARG A 121 0.48 16.37 -2.94
CA ARG A 121 -0.45 17.47 -3.29
C ARG A 121 0.22 18.83 -3.37
N ILE A 122 1.31 19.04 -2.62
CA ILE A 122 1.99 20.33 -2.49
C ILE A 122 3.49 20.24 -2.81
N ARG A 123 4.04 19.05 -3.03
CA ARG A 123 5.46 18.82 -3.37
C ARG A 123 5.56 18.19 -4.75
N PRO A 124 5.89 18.99 -5.81
CA PRO A 124 5.86 18.52 -7.19
C PRO A 124 6.79 17.32 -7.46
N PHE A 125 7.92 17.21 -6.75
CA PHE A 125 8.86 16.10 -6.93
C PHE A 125 8.30 14.73 -6.51
N LEU A 126 7.21 14.69 -5.74
CA LEU A 126 6.52 13.45 -5.35
C LEU A 126 5.33 13.09 -6.29
N ALA A 127 4.89 14.03 -7.15
CA ALA A 127 3.66 13.87 -7.90
C ALA A 127 3.70 12.70 -8.89
N ALA A 128 4.81 12.52 -9.60
CA ALA A 128 4.96 11.44 -10.58
C ALA A 128 4.86 10.05 -9.91
N GLU A 129 5.45 9.88 -8.73
CA GLU A 129 5.37 8.63 -7.99
C GLU A 129 3.97 8.41 -7.40
N ALA A 130 3.32 9.45 -6.90
CA ALA A 130 1.94 9.36 -6.42
C ALA A 130 0.99 8.88 -7.53
N ASP A 131 1.14 9.40 -8.75
CA ASP A 131 0.37 8.97 -9.91
C ASP A 131 0.69 7.54 -10.34
N ARG A 132 1.98 7.17 -10.37
CA ARG A 132 2.44 5.82 -10.75
C ARG A 132 1.84 4.79 -9.80
N SER A 133 2.03 5.01 -8.51
CA SER A 133 1.62 4.07 -7.47
C SER A 133 0.09 3.97 -7.38
N HIS A 134 -0.64 5.08 -7.52
CA HIS A 134 -2.11 5.06 -7.55
C HIS A 134 -2.63 4.19 -8.72
N ARG A 135 -2.12 4.40 -9.94
CA ARG A 135 -2.52 3.59 -11.11
C ARG A 135 -2.21 2.10 -10.93
N ALA A 136 -1.04 1.77 -10.34
CA ALA A 136 -0.68 0.39 -10.10
C ALA A 136 -1.59 -0.29 -9.07
N VAL A 137 -1.91 0.41 -7.98
CA VAL A 137 -2.85 -0.06 -6.95
C VAL A 137 -4.26 -0.21 -7.53
N ALA A 138 -4.75 0.79 -8.28
CA ALA A 138 -6.06 0.74 -8.93
C ALA A 138 -6.17 -0.46 -9.91
N ALA A 139 -5.11 -0.78 -10.64
CA ALA A 139 -5.07 -1.94 -11.52
C ALA A 139 -5.20 -3.25 -10.73
N VAL A 140 -4.52 -3.38 -9.58
CA VAL A 140 -4.63 -4.54 -8.68
C VAL A 140 -6.07 -4.68 -8.17
N VAL A 141 -6.65 -3.61 -7.65
CA VAL A 141 -8.01 -3.61 -7.13
C VAL A 141 -9.03 -3.91 -8.25
N GLY A 142 -8.83 -3.35 -9.43
CA GLY A 142 -9.63 -3.66 -10.62
C GLY A 142 -9.61 -5.16 -10.95
N GLN A 143 -8.45 -5.81 -10.92
CA GLN A 143 -8.34 -7.26 -11.12
C GLN A 143 -9.10 -8.06 -10.05
N VAL A 144 -9.03 -7.64 -8.78
CA VAL A 144 -9.79 -8.27 -7.69
C VAL A 144 -11.29 -8.14 -7.94
N ILE A 145 -11.75 -6.93 -8.25
CA ILE A 145 -13.17 -6.68 -8.54
C ILE A 145 -13.63 -7.51 -9.74
N THR A 146 -12.87 -7.54 -10.83
CA THR A 146 -13.21 -8.37 -12.00
C THR A 146 -13.37 -9.84 -11.60
N ARG A 147 -12.47 -10.39 -10.80
CA ARG A 147 -12.58 -11.78 -10.34
C ARG A 147 -13.77 -12.03 -9.41
N LEU A 148 -14.14 -11.04 -8.59
CA LEU A 148 -15.29 -11.14 -7.69
C LEU A 148 -16.65 -11.01 -8.38
N LEU A 149 -16.69 -10.32 -9.55
CA LEU A 149 -17.94 -9.95 -10.22
C LEU A 149 -18.20 -10.71 -11.52
N HIS A 150 -17.20 -11.35 -12.15
CA HIS A 150 -17.30 -11.88 -13.52
C HIS A 150 -17.11 -13.39 -13.62
N GLU A 151 -17.55 -14.18 -12.64
CA GLU A 151 -17.48 -15.64 -12.80
C GLU A 151 -18.43 -16.20 -13.88
N ASP A 152 -19.54 -15.51 -14.16
CA ASP A 152 -20.60 -16.06 -15.02
C ASP A 152 -20.74 -15.41 -16.41
N ASP A 153 -20.05 -14.29 -16.72
CA ASP A 153 -20.18 -13.65 -18.04
C ASP A 153 -18.87 -13.03 -18.56
N PRO A 154 -18.08 -13.80 -19.35
CA PRO A 154 -16.91 -13.27 -20.05
C PRO A 154 -17.24 -12.32 -21.20
N ALA A 155 -18.52 -12.10 -21.53
CA ALA A 155 -18.99 -11.31 -22.66
C ALA A 155 -19.58 -9.94 -22.29
N GLY A 156 -19.61 -9.56 -21.00
CA GLY A 156 -20.17 -8.29 -20.51
C GLY A 156 -19.39 -7.05 -20.94
N ALA A 157 -19.49 -6.68 -22.22
CA ALA A 157 -18.83 -5.48 -22.79
C ALA A 157 -19.28 -4.13 -22.19
N ASP A 158 -20.32 -4.12 -21.34
CA ASP A 158 -20.94 -2.91 -20.75
C ASP A 158 -20.61 -2.69 -19.26
N ALA A 159 -19.79 -3.57 -18.66
CA ALA A 159 -19.44 -3.50 -17.23
C ALA A 159 -18.42 -2.38 -16.89
N GLY A 160 -17.84 -1.70 -17.86
CA GLY A 160 -16.75 -0.74 -17.66
C GLY A 160 -17.00 0.33 -16.59
N PRO A 161 -18.08 1.14 -16.65
CA PRO A 161 -18.32 2.18 -15.66
C PRO A 161 -18.67 1.64 -14.26
N GLN A 162 -19.39 0.51 -14.19
CA GLN A 162 -19.76 -0.14 -12.92
C GLN A 162 -18.52 -0.77 -12.25
N LEU A 163 -17.64 -1.36 -13.03
CA LEU A 163 -16.38 -1.93 -12.56
C LEU A 163 -15.47 -0.84 -11.97
N VAL A 164 -15.33 0.30 -12.65
CA VAL A 164 -14.56 1.44 -12.15
C VAL A 164 -15.14 1.95 -10.83
N THR A 165 -16.47 2.13 -10.77
CA THR A 165 -17.13 2.58 -9.53
C THR A 165 -16.94 1.60 -8.38
N ALA A 166 -17.02 0.29 -8.63
CA ALA A 166 -16.79 -0.74 -7.62
C ALA A 166 -15.33 -0.75 -7.15
N ALA A 167 -14.37 -0.59 -8.06
CA ALA A 167 -12.95 -0.50 -7.73
C ALA A 167 -12.64 0.75 -6.89
N GLU A 168 -13.15 1.92 -7.26
CA GLU A 168 -12.97 3.16 -6.49
C GLU A 168 -13.64 3.06 -5.11
N HIS A 169 -14.80 2.43 -5.01
CA HIS A 169 -15.46 2.20 -3.72
C HIS A 169 -14.63 1.29 -2.80
N LEU A 170 -14.03 0.23 -3.34
CA LEU A 170 -13.13 -0.64 -2.58
C LEU A 170 -11.84 0.09 -2.19
N LEU A 171 -11.23 0.86 -3.10
CA LEU A 171 -10.04 1.68 -2.80
C LEU A 171 -10.33 2.68 -1.67
N ALA A 172 -11.45 3.40 -1.73
CA ALA A 172 -11.84 4.34 -0.68
C ALA A 172 -12.05 3.64 0.67
N THR A 173 -12.58 2.41 0.65
CA THR A 173 -12.74 1.59 1.87
C THR A 173 -11.39 1.19 2.44
N LEU A 174 -10.45 0.73 1.61
CA LEU A 174 -9.10 0.33 2.03
C LEU A 174 -8.30 1.53 2.58
N ASP A 175 -8.31 2.67 1.88
CA ASP A 175 -7.68 3.91 2.34
C ASP A 175 -8.28 4.37 3.68
N GLY A 176 -9.61 4.31 3.82
CA GLY A 176 -10.32 4.66 5.06
C GLY A 176 -9.97 3.73 6.22
N LEU A 177 -9.95 2.42 5.99
CA LEU A 177 -9.57 1.42 7.01
C LEU A 177 -8.11 1.60 7.45
N ALA A 178 -7.18 1.77 6.51
CA ALA A 178 -5.77 1.99 6.82
C ALA A 178 -5.58 3.26 7.65
N MET A 179 -6.23 4.35 7.27
CA MET A 179 -6.17 5.62 8.02
C MET A 179 -6.78 5.48 9.42
N HIS A 180 -7.95 4.86 9.57
CA HIS A 180 -8.58 4.65 10.88
C HIS A 180 -7.72 3.76 11.79
N ALA A 181 -7.13 2.69 11.27
CA ALA A 181 -6.27 1.81 12.05
C ALA A 181 -5.00 2.51 12.55
N LEU A 182 -4.43 3.42 11.74
CA LEU A 182 -3.27 4.23 12.17
C LEU A 182 -3.64 5.32 13.17
N LEU A 183 -4.79 5.99 13.00
CA LEU A 183 -5.20 7.12 13.84
C LEU A 183 -5.92 6.69 15.12
N GLN A 184 -6.56 5.52 15.12
CA GLN A 184 -7.40 5.03 16.22
C GLN A 184 -7.07 3.55 16.54
N PRO A 185 -5.79 3.19 16.84
CA PRO A 185 -5.37 1.80 17.00
C PRO A 185 -6.06 1.09 18.17
N GLY A 186 -6.50 1.84 19.18
CA GLY A 186 -7.25 1.29 20.32
C GLY A 186 -8.70 0.89 19.98
N TRP A 187 -9.22 1.38 18.87
CA TRP A 187 -10.56 1.08 18.37
C TRP A 187 -10.54 0.16 17.16
N MET A 188 -9.71 0.48 16.18
CA MET A 188 -9.57 -0.28 14.92
C MET A 188 -8.46 -1.31 15.05
N SER A 189 -8.77 -2.41 15.75
CA SER A 189 -7.85 -3.55 15.83
C SER A 189 -7.68 -4.24 14.46
N PRO A 190 -6.62 -5.05 14.28
CA PRO A 190 -6.46 -5.87 13.08
C PRO A 190 -7.66 -6.78 12.79
N GLU A 191 -8.33 -7.30 13.82
CA GLU A 191 -9.54 -8.10 13.70
C GLU A 191 -10.69 -7.25 13.17
N MET A 192 -10.95 -6.08 13.76
CA MET A 192 -11.99 -5.16 13.31
C MET A 192 -11.77 -4.73 11.84
N CYS A 193 -10.52 -4.49 11.43
CA CYS A 193 -10.21 -4.18 10.04
C CYS A 193 -10.60 -5.34 9.10
N ARG A 194 -10.32 -6.58 9.49
CA ARG A 194 -10.70 -7.77 8.69
C ARG A 194 -12.21 -7.93 8.63
N ASP A 195 -12.91 -7.80 9.74
CA ASP A 195 -14.37 -7.94 9.82
C ASP A 195 -15.08 -6.92 8.92
N VAL A 196 -14.63 -5.65 8.95
CA VAL A 196 -15.18 -4.59 8.10
C VAL A 196 -14.91 -4.88 6.63
N LEU A 197 -13.68 -5.33 6.30
CA LEU A 197 -13.31 -5.67 4.92
C LEU A 197 -14.13 -6.86 4.41
N GLU A 198 -14.29 -7.92 5.20
CA GLU A 198 -15.08 -9.09 4.87
C GLU A 198 -16.55 -8.72 4.61
N SER A 199 -17.15 -7.95 5.51
CA SER A 199 -18.51 -7.43 5.34
C SER A 199 -18.67 -6.59 4.07
N HIS A 200 -17.64 -5.79 3.72
CA HIS A 200 -17.65 -5.00 2.49
C HIS A 200 -17.63 -5.88 1.23
N ILE A 201 -16.75 -6.90 1.19
CA ILE A 201 -16.64 -7.85 0.07
C ILE A 201 -17.92 -8.65 -0.10
N GLU A 202 -18.52 -9.14 0.99
CA GLU A 202 -19.82 -9.81 0.94
C GLU A 202 -20.92 -8.89 0.40
N GLY A 203 -20.91 -7.61 0.79
CA GLY A 203 -21.84 -6.61 0.27
C GLY A 203 -21.68 -6.36 -1.23
N LEU A 204 -20.45 -6.38 -1.75
CA LEU A 204 -20.18 -6.28 -3.19
C LEU A 204 -20.77 -7.48 -3.95
N ARG A 205 -20.53 -8.70 -3.47
CA ARG A 205 -21.05 -9.93 -4.11
C ARG A 205 -22.57 -9.96 -4.17
N ARG A 206 -23.26 -9.59 -3.06
CA ARG A 206 -24.73 -9.54 -3.03
C ARG A 206 -25.34 -8.57 -4.03
N ARG A 207 -24.70 -7.42 -4.27
CA ARG A 207 -25.20 -6.41 -5.24
C ARG A 207 -25.14 -6.92 -6.68
N VAL A 208 -24.15 -7.71 -7.01
CA VAL A 208 -24.00 -8.31 -8.34
C VAL A 208 -24.96 -9.45 -8.55
N GLY A 209 -25.12 -10.36 -7.57
CA GLY A 209 -26.10 -11.46 -7.65
C GLY A 209 -27.57 -11.01 -7.67
N ALA A 210 -27.87 -9.78 -7.21
CA ALA A 210 -29.23 -9.22 -7.24
C ALA A 210 -29.57 -8.48 -8.55
N SER A 211 -28.60 -8.32 -9.47
CA SER A 211 -28.79 -7.64 -10.77
C SER A 211 -29.05 -8.63 -11.92
N HIS A 212 -29.17 -9.91 -11.61
CA HIS A 212 -29.59 -11.02 -12.48
C HIS A 212 -30.89 -11.62 -11.97
#